data_542ed424e0b308bc01aedc66f3158bf3
#
_entry.id   542ed424e0b308bc01aedc66f3158bf3
#
_cell.length_a   1.000
_cell.length_b   1.000
_cell.length_c   1.000
_cell.angle_alpha   90.00
_cell.angle_beta   90.00
_cell.angle_gamma   90.00
#
_symmetry.space_group_name_H-M   'P 1'
#
loop_
_entity.id
_entity.type
_entity.pdbx_description
1 polymer ?
#
loop_
_entity_poly.entity_id
_entity_poly.type
_entity_poly.pdbx_seq_one_letter_code
_entity_poly.pdbx_strand_id
1 'polypeptide(L)'
;MNFIPPQDETRLRAAASGVLPNGKPVVVNADGTVSVAASTNNSQIVGADEVFESATIAFTCSTFDSNSNKVVIAYEDKGNSNYGTAVVGTVASNDITFGTPVVFESATVGNMGPKAITFDSNSNKVVINYADEGNSDRGTSIVGTVSGTSISFGTAVVFNSSATYEIGSTFDSTNNKVVICYGNGGDGAQGYAIVGTVSGTGISFGSAAEYEGGESKYNSAAFDTVNGKVVIAYMDDADSDKGKAVVATVSGTSISFGSIAVFNDAITNYVGIDYDSSSGKMLIAFKDKGDSDKGKAVVGTISSTSISFGSEAEFEAGQTDHLSVAAFSAASQVAVFYRDSDDSNKGKVNMGTISGTSVSFAGAVDITAGTISLSTAVNDTNANQLVFAYKDDANSNYGTANVFQPAYISTNLTSENYIGMSGGAVSYTGSAASTGSAVVYNSGASKFQGAAFDSNSN
;
A
#
# COMPACT_ATOMS: atom_id res chain seq x y z
N MET A 1 34.09 27.23 7.83
CA MET A 1 33.94 26.09 8.76
C MET A 1 35.23 25.29 8.76
N ASN A 2 35.94 25.25 9.88
CA ASN A 2 37.12 24.35 9.97
C ASN A 2 36.64 22.97 10.42
N PHE A 3 36.33 22.12 9.47
CA PHE A 3 36.20 20.70 9.74
C PHE A 3 37.63 20.14 9.94
N ILE A 4 37.98 19.83 11.16
CA ILE A 4 39.16 19.01 11.43
C ILE A 4 38.72 17.57 11.11
N PRO A 5 39.30 16.91 10.07
CA PRO A 5 38.95 15.52 9.83
C PRO A 5 39.36 14.72 11.08
N PRO A 6 38.42 13.97 11.67
CA PRO A 6 38.75 13.17 12.85
C PRO A 6 39.71 12.07 12.46
N GLN A 7 40.65 11.75 13.34
CA GLN A 7 41.45 10.53 13.22
C GLN A 7 40.58 9.26 13.34
N ASP A 8 39.32 9.45 13.73
CA ASP A 8 38.29 8.43 13.81
C ASP A 8 37.19 8.85 12.80
N GLU A 9 37.11 8.19 11.66
CA GLU A 9 36.20 8.47 10.54
C GLU A 9 34.70 8.38 10.92
N THR A 10 34.39 8.05 12.18
CA THR A 10 33.01 7.87 12.67
C THR A 10 32.47 9.04 13.47
N ARG A 11 33.24 10.11 13.67
CA ARG A 11 32.84 11.27 14.50
C ARG A 11 33.02 12.60 13.82
N LEU A 12 31.93 13.38 13.79
CA LEU A 12 31.95 14.77 13.38
C LEU A 12 31.80 15.67 14.63
N ARG A 13 32.60 16.73 14.73
CA ARG A 13 32.45 17.74 15.79
C ARG A 13 31.91 19.01 15.22
N ALA A 14 30.83 19.54 15.79
CA ALA A 14 30.23 20.81 15.43
C ALA A 14 29.72 21.54 16.68
N ALA A 15 29.60 22.86 16.59
CA ALA A 15 29.00 23.66 17.65
C ALA A 15 27.48 23.41 17.71
N ALA A 16 26.90 23.30 18.90
CA ALA A 16 25.45 23.20 19.05
C ALA A 16 24.80 24.58 18.93
N SER A 17 23.68 24.70 18.22
CA SER A 17 22.85 25.91 18.18
C SER A 17 21.68 25.87 19.17
N GLY A 18 21.71 24.95 20.15
CA GLY A 18 20.69 24.80 21.16
C GLY A 18 20.94 23.56 22.01
N VAL A 19 19.95 23.16 22.79
CA VAL A 19 20.02 21.91 23.58
C VAL A 19 20.01 20.69 22.65
N LEU A 20 20.99 19.81 22.78
CA LEU A 20 21.10 18.55 22.05
C LEU A 20 20.91 17.39 23.03
N PRO A 21 19.71 16.84 23.20
CA PRO A 21 19.49 15.63 23.97
C PRO A 21 20.23 14.43 23.35
N ASN A 22 20.71 13.52 24.16
CA ASN A 22 21.38 12.30 23.68
C ASN A 22 20.43 11.46 22.79
N GLY A 23 20.97 10.89 21.72
CA GLY A 23 20.23 9.97 20.85
C GLY A 23 19.15 10.63 19.97
N LYS A 24 19.19 11.95 19.77
CA LYS A 24 18.27 12.64 18.85
C LYS A 24 18.93 12.88 17.49
N PRO A 25 18.17 12.79 16.39
CA PRO A 25 18.65 13.15 15.07
C PRO A 25 18.98 14.64 15.03
N VAL A 26 20.06 15.00 14.37
CA VAL A 26 20.54 16.39 14.27
C VAL A 26 20.81 16.78 12.83
N VAL A 27 20.65 18.05 12.56
CA VAL A 27 20.87 18.69 11.25
C VAL A 27 21.96 19.75 11.33
N VAL A 28 22.68 19.99 10.26
CA VAL A 28 23.59 21.12 10.10
C VAL A 28 22.78 22.35 9.69
N ASN A 29 22.96 23.43 10.41
CA ASN A 29 22.38 24.73 10.07
C ASN A 29 23.29 25.46 9.05
N ALA A 30 22.73 26.44 8.35
CA ALA A 30 23.46 27.23 7.35
C ALA A 30 24.69 27.97 7.93
N ASP A 31 24.71 28.24 9.23
CA ASP A 31 25.84 28.85 9.94
C ASP A 31 26.91 27.84 10.39
N GLY A 32 26.73 26.55 10.04
CA GLY A 32 27.64 25.48 10.40
C GLY A 32 27.49 24.94 11.82
N THR A 33 26.50 25.38 12.56
CA THR A 33 26.13 24.77 13.83
C THR A 33 25.23 23.55 13.63
N VAL A 34 24.98 22.76 14.68
CA VAL A 34 24.03 21.65 14.68
C VAL A 34 22.90 21.88 15.66
N SER A 35 21.70 21.56 15.25
CA SER A 35 20.50 21.55 16.09
C SER A 35 19.80 20.20 16.02
N VAL A 36 18.91 19.95 16.99
CA VAL A 36 17.98 18.80 16.87
C VAL A 36 17.12 19.00 15.63
N ALA A 37 16.93 17.95 14.85
CA ALA A 37 16.00 17.99 13.73
C ALA A 37 14.60 18.34 14.26
N ALA A 38 13.98 19.34 13.62
CA ALA A 38 12.61 19.70 13.95
C ALA A 38 11.66 18.53 13.70
N SER A 39 10.74 18.32 14.62
CA SER A 39 9.66 17.35 14.45
C SER A 39 8.32 18.08 14.48
N THR A 40 7.41 17.63 13.65
CA THR A 40 6.02 18.09 13.61
C THR A 40 5.11 16.98 14.07
N ASN A 41 4.27 17.26 15.05
CA ASN A 41 3.19 16.34 15.44
C ASN A 41 2.03 16.56 14.46
N ASN A 42 1.76 15.56 13.65
CA ASN A 42 0.59 15.54 12.79
C ASN A 42 -0.56 14.90 13.58
N SER A 43 -1.64 15.63 13.76
CA SER A 43 -2.84 15.11 14.43
C SER A 43 -3.62 14.21 13.49
N GLN A 44 -4.35 13.25 14.06
CA GLN A 44 -5.31 12.46 13.31
C GLN A 44 -6.46 13.34 12.81
N ILE A 45 -6.80 13.21 11.52
CA ILE A 45 -7.90 13.93 10.87
C ILE A 45 -8.66 12.94 9.98
N VAL A 46 -9.97 12.93 10.11
CA VAL A 46 -10.90 12.29 9.16
C VAL A 46 -11.47 13.40 8.30
N GLY A 47 -11.27 13.32 6.99
CA GLY A 47 -11.80 14.28 6.03
C GLY A 47 -13.30 14.13 5.81
N ALA A 48 -13.85 14.95 4.92
CA ALA A 48 -15.24 14.81 4.51
C ALA A 48 -15.41 13.63 3.54
N ASP A 49 -16.63 13.12 3.46
CA ASP A 49 -17.02 12.16 2.42
C ASP A 49 -17.26 12.91 1.10
N GLU A 50 -16.53 12.53 0.05
CA GLU A 50 -16.60 13.12 -1.27
C GLU A 50 -17.12 12.11 -2.30
N VAL A 51 -18.23 12.44 -2.95
CA VAL A 51 -18.85 11.58 -3.97
C VAL A 51 -18.11 11.69 -5.29
N PHE A 52 -17.56 10.58 -5.78
CA PHE A 52 -16.94 10.51 -7.11
C PHE A 52 -17.89 9.97 -8.19
N GLU A 53 -18.97 9.25 -7.76
CA GLU A 53 -20.00 8.74 -8.66
C GLU A 53 -21.37 8.84 -7.99
N SER A 54 -22.29 9.57 -8.60
CA SER A 54 -23.66 9.79 -8.09
C SER A 54 -24.68 8.75 -8.59
N ALA A 55 -24.18 7.58 -8.92
CA ALA A 55 -24.98 6.37 -9.19
C ALA A 55 -24.49 5.21 -8.33
N THR A 56 -25.25 4.11 -8.33
CA THR A 56 -24.80 2.87 -7.69
C THR A 56 -23.55 2.35 -8.37
N ILE A 57 -22.53 2.01 -7.57
CA ILE A 57 -21.31 1.38 -8.05
C ILE A 57 -21.19 -0.08 -7.58
N ALA A 58 -20.30 -0.84 -8.23
CA ALA A 58 -19.80 -2.12 -7.74
C ALA A 58 -18.31 -2.27 -8.06
N PHE A 59 -17.65 -3.28 -7.46
CA PHE A 59 -16.25 -3.62 -7.70
C PHE A 59 -15.29 -2.41 -7.68
N THR A 60 -15.02 -1.87 -6.52
CA THR A 60 -14.15 -0.70 -6.36
C THR A 60 -12.71 -1.09 -6.08
N CYS A 61 -11.75 -0.52 -6.82
CA CYS A 61 -10.32 -0.65 -6.58
C CYS A 61 -9.59 0.69 -6.76
N SER A 62 -8.46 0.88 -6.10
CA SER A 62 -7.70 2.14 -6.15
C SER A 62 -6.19 1.95 -6.17
N THR A 63 -5.49 2.92 -6.78
CA THR A 63 -4.02 2.99 -6.76
C THR A 63 -3.57 4.44 -6.72
N PHE A 64 -2.32 4.67 -6.29
CA PHE A 64 -1.69 5.98 -6.28
C PHE A 64 -0.66 6.09 -7.41
N ASP A 65 -0.87 7.02 -8.32
CA ASP A 65 0.09 7.43 -9.35
C ASP A 65 1.08 8.43 -8.74
N SER A 66 2.23 7.94 -8.32
CA SER A 66 3.27 8.75 -7.70
C SER A 66 3.98 9.70 -8.68
N ASN A 67 3.83 9.52 -9.98
CA ASN A 67 4.39 10.42 -11.00
C ASN A 67 3.57 11.70 -11.15
N SER A 68 2.24 11.58 -11.18
CA SER A 68 1.33 12.72 -11.28
C SER A 68 0.75 13.18 -9.93
N ASN A 69 1.07 12.47 -8.86
CA ASN A 69 0.53 12.68 -7.50
C ASN A 69 -1.02 12.67 -7.52
N LYS A 70 -1.58 11.56 -8.02
CA LYS A 70 -3.02 11.38 -8.17
C LYS A 70 -3.44 10.01 -7.65
N VAL A 71 -4.64 9.96 -7.08
CA VAL A 71 -5.34 8.71 -6.81
C VAL A 71 -6.20 8.36 -8.02
N VAL A 72 -6.15 7.10 -8.45
CA VAL A 72 -7.04 6.58 -9.50
C VAL A 72 -7.94 5.54 -8.87
N ILE A 73 -9.25 5.71 -9.02
CA ILE A 73 -10.28 4.78 -8.58
C ILE A 73 -10.95 4.20 -9.82
N ALA A 74 -11.05 2.87 -9.90
CA ALA A 74 -11.79 2.18 -10.94
C ALA A 74 -12.95 1.41 -10.31
N TYR A 75 -14.08 1.36 -11.02
CA TYR A 75 -15.33 0.77 -10.53
C TYR A 75 -16.25 0.35 -11.68
N GLU A 76 -17.24 -0.47 -11.38
CA GLU A 76 -18.37 -0.72 -12.24
C GLU A 76 -19.43 0.38 -12.01
N ASP A 77 -19.80 1.12 -13.04
CA ASP A 77 -20.84 2.17 -12.99
C ASP A 77 -22.20 1.59 -13.38
N LYS A 78 -23.03 1.27 -12.38
CA LYS A 78 -24.38 0.72 -12.60
C LYS A 78 -25.35 1.75 -13.16
N GLY A 79 -25.07 3.03 -12.98
CA GLY A 79 -25.83 4.12 -13.58
C GLY A 79 -25.58 4.28 -15.07
N ASN A 80 -24.45 3.76 -15.56
CA ASN A 80 -24.06 3.78 -16.96
C ASN A 80 -23.93 2.37 -17.55
N SER A 81 -24.98 1.58 -17.49
CA SER A 81 -25.06 0.25 -18.09
C SER A 81 -24.01 -0.75 -17.58
N ASN A 82 -23.57 -0.61 -16.35
CA ASN A 82 -22.51 -1.42 -15.69
C ASN A 82 -21.13 -1.29 -16.37
N TYR A 83 -20.86 -0.18 -17.04
CA TYR A 83 -19.58 0.05 -17.72
C TYR A 83 -18.43 0.18 -16.73
N GLY A 84 -17.27 -0.32 -17.14
CA GLY A 84 -16.03 -0.10 -16.42
C GLY A 84 -15.60 1.37 -16.52
N THR A 85 -15.55 2.06 -15.39
CA THR A 85 -15.30 3.51 -15.31
C THR A 85 -14.17 3.79 -14.32
N ALA A 86 -13.36 4.80 -14.60
CA ALA A 86 -12.31 5.26 -13.70
C ALA A 86 -12.35 6.77 -13.53
N VAL A 87 -11.95 7.23 -12.33
CA VAL A 87 -11.89 8.65 -12.00
C VAL A 87 -10.53 8.98 -11.38
N VAL A 88 -10.06 10.21 -11.61
CA VAL A 88 -8.78 10.72 -11.06
C VAL A 88 -9.06 11.69 -9.92
N GLY A 89 -8.54 11.39 -8.74
CA GLY A 89 -8.63 12.20 -7.53
C GLY A 89 -7.36 12.99 -7.26
N THR A 90 -7.53 14.21 -6.74
CA THR A 90 -6.44 15.05 -6.23
C THR A 90 -6.64 15.29 -4.74
N VAL A 91 -5.71 14.79 -3.93
CA VAL A 91 -5.73 15.01 -2.48
C VAL A 91 -5.10 16.36 -2.14
N ALA A 92 -5.77 17.15 -1.30
CA ALA A 92 -5.27 18.41 -0.77
C ALA A 92 -5.96 18.75 0.56
N SER A 93 -5.19 19.08 1.58
CA SER A 93 -5.72 19.57 2.88
C SER A 93 -6.77 18.67 3.54
N ASN A 94 -6.53 17.37 3.55
CA ASN A 94 -7.42 16.32 4.08
C ASN A 94 -8.74 16.16 3.31
N ASP A 95 -8.75 16.53 2.07
CA ASP A 95 -9.89 16.46 1.18
C ASP A 95 -9.46 15.91 -0.18
N ILE A 96 -10.40 15.40 -0.98
CA ILE A 96 -10.13 14.89 -2.32
C ILE A 96 -11.12 15.49 -3.31
N THR A 97 -10.63 15.96 -4.43
CA THR A 97 -11.47 16.46 -5.53
C THR A 97 -11.27 15.59 -6.75
N PHE A 98 -12.34 15.36 -7.49
CA PHE A 98 -12.35 14.45 -8.64
C PHE A 98 -12.44 15.16 -9.97
N GLY A 99 -11.76 14.61 -10.98
CA GLY A 99 -11.97 14.96 -12.36
C GLY A 99 -13.23 14.30 -12.92
N THR A 100 -13.44 14.43 -14.25
CA THR A 100 -14.55 13.76 -14.91
C THR A 100 -14.28 12.26 -15.03
N PRO A 101 -15.21 11.38 -14.62
CA PRO A 101 -15.09 9.95 -14.85
C PRO A 101 -14.94 9.58 -16.32
N VAL A 102 -14.13 8.57 -16.63
CA VAL A 102 -13.84 8.10 -17.99
C VAL A 102 -14.11 6.61 -18.09
N VAL A 103 -14.95 6.21 -19.05
CA VAL A 103 -15.22 4.80 -19.35
C VAL A 103 -13.97 4.15 -19.94
N PHE A 104 -13.51 3.05 -19.35
CA PHE A 104 -12.44 2.22 -19.89
C PHE A 104 -12.94 0.97 -20.61
N GLU A 105 -14.16 0.50 -20.23
CA GLU A 105 -14.82 -0.64 -20.87
C GLU A 105 -16.31 -0.33 -21.06
N SER A 106 -16.79 -0.46 -22.31
CA SER A 106 -18.20 -0.19 -22.66
C SER A 106 -19.07 -1.46 -22.60
N ALA A 107 -18.71 -2.36 -21.70
CA ALA A 107 -19.48 -3.53 -21.32
C ALA A 107 -19.48 -3.66 -19.79
N THR A 108 -20.28 -4.57 -19.27
CA THR A 108 -20.25 -4.94 -17.85
C THR A 108 -18.88 -5.48 -17.46
N VAL A 109 -18.35 -5.00 -16.36
CA VAL A 109 -17.09 -5.48 -15.78
C VAL A 109 -17.34 -6.13 -14.43
N GLY A 110 -16.51 -7.11 -14.06
CA GLY A 110 -16.66 -7.84 -12.81
C GLY A 110 -15.34 -8.28 -12.19
N ASN A 111 -15.45 -8.92 -11.04
CA ASN A 111 -14.36 -9.62 -10.35
C ASN A 111 -13.12 -8.78 -10.05
N MET A 112 -13.26 -7.47 -9.96
CA MET A 112 -12.20 -6.56 -9.52
C MET A 112 -12.13 -6.58 -7.98
N GLY A 113 -11.11 -7.21 -7.43
CA GLY A 113 -10.75 -7.09 -6.01
C GLY A 113 -10.18 -5.70 -5.70
N PRO A 114 -10.01 -5.33 -4.42
CA PRO A 114 -9.46 -4.03 -4.01
C PRO A 114 -8.07 -3.70 -4.58
N LYS A 115 -7.32 -4.72 -4.99
CA LYS A 115 -6.00 -4.65 -5.63
C LYS A 115 -6.02 -5.02 -7.12
N ALA A 116 -7.16 -4.96 -7.81
CA ALA A 116 -7.26 -5.23 -9.25
C ALA A 116 -6.63 -4.12 -10.12
N ILE A 117 -6.18 -3.04 -9.52
CA ILE A 117 -5.49 -1.91 -10.17
C ILE A 117 -4.11 -1.72 -9.57
N THR A 118 -3.11 -1.40 -10.42
CA THR A 118 -1.76 -1.09 -9.95
C THR A 118 -1.11 0.03 -10.76
N PHE A 119 -0.14 0.72 -10.16
CA PHE A 119 0.65 1.76 -10.82
C PHE A 119 2.03 1.21 -11.18
N ASP A 120 2.33 1.19 -12.48
CA ASP A 120 3.67 0.92 -13.02
C ASP A 120 4.51 2.20 -12.98
N SER A 121 5.34 2.33 -11.97
CA SER A 121 6.20 3.50 -11.77
C SER A 121 7.34 3.61 -12.77
N ASN A 122 7.68 2.53 -13.50
CA ASN A 122 8.71 2.55 -14.54
C ASN A 122 8.19 3.21 -15.83
N SER A 123 6.96 2.89 -16.22
CA SER A 123 6.34 3.45 -17.43
C SER A 123 5.43 4.64 -17.15
N ASN A 124 5.19 4.96 -15.86
CA ASN A 124 4.23 5.97 -15.39
C ASN A 124 2.83 5.70 -15.96
N LYS A 125 2.33 4.49 -15.73
CA LYS A 125 1.03 4.02 -16.22
C LYS A 125 0.25 3.33 -15.11
N VAL A 126 -1.06 3.48 -15.19
CA VAL A 126 -2.02 2.72 -14.40
C VAL A 126 -2.45 1.49 -15.20
N VAL A 127 -2.52 0.33 -14.56
CA VAL A 127 -3.04 -0.90 -15.18
C VAL A 127 -4.26 -1.34 -14.40
N ILE A 128 -5.41 -1.43 -15.08
CA ILE A 128 -6.68 -1.91 -14.51
C ILE A 128 -6.92 -3.31 -15.06
N ASN A 129 -7.26 -4.24 -14.18
CA ASN A 129 -7.52 -5.63 -14.50
C ASN A 129 -8.95 -5.98 -14.10
N TYR A 130 -9.69 -6.63 -14.98
CA TYR A 130 -11.12 -6.90 -14.78
C TYR A 130 -11.55 -8.15 -15.54
N ALA A 131 -12.66 -8.74 -15.13
CA ALA A 131 -13.40 -9.71 -15.96
C ALA A 131 -14.30 -8.93 -16.90
N ASP A 132 -14.12 -9.13 -18.19
CA ASP A 132 -14.94 -8.54 -19.25
C ASP A 132 -16.17 -9.42 -19.48
N GLU A 133 -17.29 -9.09 -18.82
CA GLU A 133 -18.53 -9.85 -18.92
C GLU A 133 -19.15 -9.73 -20.34
N GLY A 134 -18.85 -8.65 -21.05
CA GLY A 134 -19.20 -8.51 -22.46
C GLY A 134 -18.45 -9.47 -23.38
N ASN A 135 -17.35 -10.06 -22.88
CA ASN A 135 -16.49 -11.00 -23.59
C ASN A 135 -16.38 -12.35 -22.86
N SER A 136 -17.46 -12.85 -22.30
CA SER A 136 -17.54 -14.14 -21.59
C SER A 136 -16.65 -14.20 -20.34
N ASP A 137 -16.66 -13.15 -19.54
CA ASP A 137 -15.91 -13.00 -18.26
C ASP A 137 -14.39 -13.16 -18.39
N ARG A 138 -13.84 -12.95 -19.59
CA ARG A 138 -12.40 -13.09 -19.81
C ARG A 138 -11.61 -12.09 -19.00
N GLY A 139 -10.51 -12.55 -18.44
CA GLY A 139 -9.55 -11.71 -17.76
C GLY A 139 -8.89 -10.73 -18.73
N THR A 140 -9.15 -9.45 -18.55
CA THR A 140 -8.73 -8.37 -19.44
C THR A 140 -7.98 -7.29 -18.66
N SER A 141 -6.97 -6.70 -19.28
CA SER A 141 -6.22 -5.58 -18.72
C SER A 141 -6.23 -4.40 -19.68
N ILE A 142 -6.27 -3.20 -19.12
CA ILE A 142 -6.17 -1.96 -19.89
C ILE A 142 -5.15 -1.01 -19.24
N VAL A 143 -4.39 -0.29 -20.08
CA VAL A 143 -3.35 0.65 -19.63
C VAL A 143 -3.87 2.07 -19.71
N GLY A 144 -3.85 2.76 -18.56
CA GLY A 144 -4.26 4.15 -18.41
C GLY A 144 -3.07 5.11 -18.31
N THR A 145 -3.24 6.31 -18.88
CA THR A 145 -2.29 7.42 -18.72
C THR A 145 -3.00 8.59 -18.06
N VAL A 146 -2.56 8.94 -16.85
CA VAL A 146 -3.07 10.10 -16.12
C VAL A 146 -2.46 11.39 -16.67
N SER A 147 -3.29 12.40 -16.88
CA SER A 147 -2.88 13.76 -17.27
C SER A 147 -3.75 14.80 -16.60
N GLY A 148 -3.19 15.56 -15.66
CA GLY A 148 -3.95 16.49 -14.83
C GLY A 148 -4.98 15.74 -13.97
N THR A 149 -6.26 16.00 -14.19
CA THR A 149 -7.39 15.36 -13.49
C THR A 149 -8.14 14.38 -14.37
N SER A 150 -7.57 13.95 -15.49
CA SER A 150 -8.18 13.00 -16.41
C SER A 150 -7.30 11.80 -16.66
N ILE A 151 -7.86 10.71 -17.16
CA ILE A 151 -7.15 9.51 -17.58
C ILE A 151 -7.57 9.14 -18.99
N SER A 152 -6.64 8.67 -19.81
CA SER A 152 -6.91 8.11 -21.13
C SER A 152 -6.42 6.69 -21.22
N PHE A 153 -7.09 5.85 -21.99
CA PHE A 153 -6.83 4.43 -22.07
C PHE A 153 -6.28 3.99 -23.42
N GLY A 154 -5.43 2.97 -23.41
CA GLY A 154 -4.98 2.27 -24.58
C GLY A 154 -5.98 1.20 -25.03
N THR A 155 -5.51 0.19 -25.75
CA THR A 155 -6.32 -0.96 -26.16
C THR A 155 -6.32 -2.03 -25.07
N ALA A 156 -7.50 -2.52 -24.72
CA ALA A 156 -7.66 -3.64 -23.79
C ALA A 156 -7.06 -4.93 -24.35
N VAL A 157 -6.42 -5.72 -23.50
CA VAL A 157 -5.73 -6.97 -23.86
C VAL A 157 -6.18 -8.10 -22.93
N VAL A 158 -6.65 -9.19 -23.50
CA VAL A 158 -7.05 -10.39 -22.76
C VAL A 158 -5.80 -11.11 -22.21
N PHE A 159 -5.73 -11.32 -20.90
CA PHE A 159 -4.67 -12.11 -20.25
C PHE A 159 -5.12 -13.54 -19.91
N ASN A 160 -6.42 -13.78 -19.74
CA ASN A 160 -7.00 -15.09 -19.55
C ASN A 160 -8.20 -15.27 -20.48
N SER A 161 -8.18 -16.31 -21.32
CA SER A 161 -9.23 -16.58 -22.30
C SER A 161 -10.47 -17.29 -21.74
N SER A 162 -10.45 -17.61 -20.46
CA SER A 162 -11.58 -18.21 -19.72
C SER A 162 -12.18 -17.20 -18.76
N ALA A 163 -13.32 -17.54 -18.17
CA ALA A 163 -13.88 -16.76 -17.07
C ALA A 163 -12.84 -16.56 -15.96
N THR A 164 -12.79 -15.38 -15.40
CA THR A 164 -11.74 -14.96 -14.47
C THR A 164 -12.37 -14.40 -13.21
N TYR A 165 -11.89 -14.84 -12.06
CA TYR A 165 -12.47 -14.52 -10.76
C TYR A 165 -11.43 -13.91 -9.82
N GLU A 166 -11.89 -13.08 -8.87
CA GLU A 166 -11.11 -12.64 -7.72
C GLU A 166 -9.74 -12.05 -8.10
N ILE A 167 -9.72 -11.02 -8.94
CA ILE A 167 -8.50 -10.47 -9.52
C ILE A 167 -7.78 -9.57 -8.52
N GLY A 168 -6.49 -9.82 -8.29
CA GLY A 168 -5.55 -8.96 -7.59
C GLY A 168 -4.31 -8.66 -8.42
N SER A 169 -3.61 -7.57 -8.16
CA SER A 169 -2.38 -7.24 -8.88
C SER A 169 -1.40 -6.41 -8.05
N THR A 170 -0.14 -6.43 -8.48
CA THR A 170 0.93 -5.59 -7.91
C THR A 170 1.98 -5.28 -8.97
N PHE A 171 2.80 -4.26 -8.72
CA PHE A 171 3.92 -3.90 -9.58
C PHE A 171 5.26 -4.33 -8.96
N ASP A 172 5.97 -5.23 -9.66
CA ASP A 172 7.35 -5.61 -9.37
C ASP A 172 8.30 -4.56 -9.93
N SER A 173 8.74 -3.63 -9.08
CA SER A 173 9.63 -2.54 -9.47
C SER A 173 11.08 -2.98 -9.72
N THR A 174 11.47 -4.18 -9.29
CA THR A 174 12.80 -4.75 -9.56
C THR A 174 12.91 -5.22 -11.02
N ASN A 175 11.87 -5.88 -11.52
CA ASN A 175 11.82 -6.41 -12.87
C ASN A 175 11.05 -5.51 -13.84
N ASN A 176 10.42 -4.44 -13.35
CA ASN A 176 9.51 -3.56 -14.10
C ASN A 176 8.38 -4.37 -14.76
N LYS A 177 7.62 -5.10 -13.94
CA LYS A 177 6.55 -5.97 -14.39
C LYS A 177 5.29 -5.80 -13.54
N VAL A 178 4.15 -5.93 -14.19
CA VAL A 178 2.86 -6.10 -13.51
C VAL A 178 2.65 -7.58 -13.27
N VAL A 179 2.29 -7.97 -12.05
CA VAL A 179 1.90 -9.33 -11.71
C VAL A 179 0.41 -9.32 -11.37
N ILE A 180 -0.35 -10.18 -12.04
CA ILE A 180 -1.79 -10.34 -11.84
C ILE A 180 -2.03 -11.74 -11.30
N CYS A 181 -2.74 -11.87 -10.18
CA CYS A 181 -3.22 -13.14 -9.61
C CYS A 181 -4.74 -13.23 -9.75
N TYR A 182 -5.26 -14.42 -10.02
CA TYR A 182 -6.68 -14.63 -10.32
C TYR A 182 -7.09 -16.08 -10.18
N GLY A 183 -8.39 -16.32 -10.03
CA GLY A 183 -9.01 -17.63 -10.19
C GLY A 183 -9.31 -17.92 -11.68
N ASN A 184 -8.81 -19.02 -12.24
CA ASN A 184 -9.03 -19.41 -13.62
C ASN A 184 -10.29 -20.29 -13.76
N GLY A 185 -11.39 -19.73 -14.24
CA GLY A 185 -12.65 -20.45 -14.41
C GLY A 185 -12.61 -21.56 -15.46
N GLY A 186 -11.62 -21.56 -16.35
CA GLY A 186 -11.40 -22.66 -17.31
C GLY A 186 -10.84 -23.92 -16.67
N ASP A 187 -10.40 -23.80 -15.41
CA ASP A 187 -9.73 -24.87 -14.66
C ASP A 187 -10.24 -24.93 -13.21
N GLY A 188 -11.56 -24.83 -13.01
CA GLY A 188 -12.18 -24.91 -11.68
C GLY A 188 -11.87 -23.78 -10.73
N ALA A 189 -11.61 -22.59 -11.23
CA ALA A 189 -11.21 -21.41 -10.48
C ALA A 189 -9.90 -21.56 -9.66
N GLN A 190 -9.01 -22.48 -10.11
CA GLN A 190 -7.67 -22.63 -9.54
C GLN A 190 -6.89 -21.32 -9.56
N GLY A 191 -5.94 -21.17 -8.62
CA GLY A 191 -5.14 -19.96 -8.49
C GLY A 191 -4.02 -19.87 -9.52
N TYR A 192 -4.08 -18.85 -10.39
CA TYR A 192 -3.07 -18.55 -11.41
C TYR A 192 -2.48 -17.16 -11.24
N ALA A 193 -1.24 -17.00 -11.69
CA ALA A 193 -0.67 -15.68 -11.88
C ALA A 193 0.02 -15.54 -13.23
N ILE A 194 0.04 -14.30 -13.75
CA ILE A 194 0.62 -13.96 -15.04
C ILE A 194 1.42 -12.67 -14.95
N VAL A 195 2.48 -12.57 -15.76
CA VAL A 195 3.39 -11.41 -15.79
C VAL A 195 3.11 -10.57 -17.02
N GLY A 196 2.78 -9.29 -16.79
CA GLY A 196 2.55 -8.27 -17.80
C GLY A 196 3.74 -7.32 -17.97
N THR A 197 4.00 -6.93 -19.21
CA THR A 197 5.00 -5.90 -19.56
C THR A 197 4.29 -4.74 -20.23
N VAL A 198 4.29 -3.58 -19.58
CA VAL A 198 3.72 -2.34 -20.15
C VAL A 198 4.71 -1.73 -21.16
N SER A 199 4.20 -1.30 -22.29
CA SER A 199 4.95 -0.56 -23.32
C SER A 199 4.06 0.49 -23.99
N GLY A 200 4.38 1.76 -23.79
CA GLY A 200 3.51 2.86 -24.24
C GLY A 200 2.14 2.82 -23.54
N THR A 201 1.08 2.62 -24.31
CA THR A 201 -0.30 2.47 -23.82
C THR A 201 -0.82 1.04 -23.94
N GLY A 202 0.06 0.07 -24.20
CA GLY A 202 -0.29 -1.34 -24.30
C GLY A 202 0.38 -2.18 -23.22
N ILE A 203 -0.11 -3.42 -23.06
CA ILE A 203 0.47 -4.43 -22.19
C ILE A 203 0.59 -5.75 -22.96
N SER A 204 1.63 -6.52 -22.72
CA SER A 204 1.80 -7.87 -23.25
C SER A 204 2.10 -8.84 -22.12
N PHE A 205 1.67 -10.09 -22.27
CA PHE A 205 1.74 -11.09 -21.22
C PHE A 205 2.66 -12.25 -21.57
N GLY A 206 3.30 -12.81 -20.53
CA GLY A 206 3.95 -14.11 -20.59
C GLY A 206 2.97 -15.25 -20.50
N SER A 207 3.44 -16.44 -20.12
CA SER A 207 2.58 -17.59 -19.83
C SER A 207 2.09 -17.50 -18.38
N ALA A 208 0.80 -17.78 -18.18
CA ALA A 208 0.25 -17.96 -16.84
C ALA A 208 0.83 -19.21 -16.18
N ALA A 209 0.98 -19.16 -14.86
CA ALA A 209 1.43 -20.29 -14.06
C ALA A 209 0.49 -20.47 -12.85
N GLU A 210 0.19 -21.72 -12.53
CA GLU A 210 -0.63 -22.12 -11.41
C GLU A 210 0.17 -22.02 -10.10
N TYR A 211 -0.42 -21.39 -9.07
CA TYR A 211 0.13 -21.36 -7.72
C TYR A 211 -0.70 -22.17 -6.72
N GLU A 212 -1.99 -22.41 -7.01
CA GLU A 212 -2.91 -23.19 -6.18
C GLU A 212 -3.79 -24.10 -7.04
N GLY A 213 -3.79 -25.40 -6.74
CA GLY A 213 -4.54 -26.40 -7.46
C GLY A 213 -6.02 -26.52 -7.04
N GLY A 214 -6.41 -25.77 -6.01
CA GLY A 214 -7.79 -25.61 -5.58
C GLY A 214 -8.42 -24.30 -6.04
N GLU A 215 -9.71 -24.12 -5.80
CA GLU A 215 -10.37 -22.82 -6.04
C GLU A 215 -9.77 -21.75 -5.12
N SER A 216 -9.27 -20.67 -5.71
CA SER A 216 -8.61 -19.57 -5.01
C SER A 216 -9.51 -18.35 -4.99
N LYS A 217 -9.82 -17.84 -3.78
CA LYS A 217 -10.70 -16.69 -3.53
C LYS A 217 -10.00 -15.57 -2.78
N TYR A 218 -10.53 -14.34 -2.90
CA TYR A 218 -9.99 -13.15 -2.25
C TYR A 218 -8.51 -12.91 -2.56
N ASN A 219 -8.11 -13.14 -3.81
CA ASN A 219 -6.71 -13.01 -4.22
C ASN A 219 -6.22 -11.58 -4.07
N SER A 220 -5.11 -11.41 -3.37
CA SER A 220 -4.48 -10.12 -3.14
C SER A 220 -2.96 -10.26 -3.25
N ALA A 221 -2.28 -9.28 -3.84
CA ALA A 221 -0.84 -9.35 -4.06
C ALA A 221 -0.13 -8.09 -3.60
N ALA A 222 1.10 -8.25 -3.09
CA ALA A 222 1.99 -7.15 -2.74
C ALA A 222 3.44 -7.48 -3.13
N PHE A 223 4.23 -6.43 -3.38
CA PHE A 223 5.62 -6.56 -3.79
C PHE A 223 6.58 -6.15 -2.67
N ASP A 224 7.48 -7.06 -2.28
CA ASP A 224 8.59 -6.81 -1.37
C ASP A 224 9.76 -6.20 -2.12
N THR A 225 9.97 -4.91 -1.93
CA THR A 225 11.04 -4.16 -2.61
C THR A 225 12.45 -4.51 -2.12
N VAL A 226 12.59 -5.09 -0.93
CA VAL A 226 13.89 -5.49 -0.35
C VAL A 226 14.35 -6.83 -0.93
N ASN A 227 13.45 -7.82 -0.98
CA ASN A 227 13.79 -9.16 -1.47
C ASN A 227 13.52 -9.34 -2.97
N GLY A 228 12.86 -8.38 -3.63
CA GLY A 228 12.47 -8.48 -5.05
C GLY A 228 11.50 -9.64 -5.28
N LYS A 229 10.48 -9.78 -4.43
CA LYS A 229 9.52 -10.88 -4.45
C LYS A 229 8.08 -10.37 -4.41
N VAL A 230 7.20 -11.07 -5.10
CA VAL A 230 5.76 -10.88 -4.95
C VAL A 230 5.23 -11.90 -3.95
N VAL A 231 4.32 -11.48 -3.09
CA VAL A 231 3.53 -12.37 -2.24
C VAL A 231 2.09 -12.32 -2.70
N ILE A 232 1.50 -13.49 -2.91
CA ILE A 232 0.07 -13.66 -3.19
C ILE A 232 -0.55 -14.29 -1.95
N ALA A 233 -1.56 -13.64 -1.39
CA ALA A 233 -2.36 -14.12 -0.27
C ALA A 233 -3.80 -14.40 -0.75
N TYR A 234 -4.39 -15.48 -0.30
CA TYR A 234 -5.68 -15.98 -0.78
C TYR A 234 -6.35 -16.90 0.23
N MET A 235 -7.60 -17.23 -0.01
CA MET A 235 -8.33 -18.32 0.63
C MET A 235 -8.36 -19.54 -0.31
N ASP A 236 -8.05 -20.72 0.20
CA ASP A 236 -8.14 -21.99 -0.53
C ASP A 236 -9.42 -22.73 -0.16
N ASP A 237 -10.41 -22.71 -1.06
CA ASP A 237 -11.71 -23.35 -0.87
C ASP A 237 -11.57 -24.90 -0.81
N ALA A 238 -10.59 -25.47 -1.50
CA ALA A 238 -10.35 -26.91 -1.51
C ALA A 238 -9.71 -27.44 -0.23
N ASP A 239 -9.07 -26.58 0.58
CA ASP A 239 -8.47 -26.95 1.88
C ASP A 239 -9.25 -26.30 3.05
N SER A 240 -10.55 -26.48 3.09
CA SER A 240 -11.42 -26.01 4.18
C SER A 240 -11.40 -24.49 4.37
N ASP A 241 -11.31 -23.75 3.27
CA ASP A 241 -11.30 -22.28 3.23
C ASP A 241 -10.15 -21.63 4.03
N LYS A 242 -9.01 -22.33 4.18
CA LYS A 242 -7.86 -21.78 4.91
C LYS A 242 -7.24 -20.57 4.23
N GLY A 243 -6.70 -19.69 5.05
CA GLY A 243 -5.90 -18.58 4.57
C GLY A 243 -4.46 -19.02 4.24
N LYS A 244 -4.05 -18.84 2.99
CA LYS A 244 -2.74 -19.26 2.46
C LYS A 244 -2.01 -18.11 1.78
N ALA A 245 -0.69 -18.22 1.73
CA ALA A 245 0.13 -17.31 0.93
C ALA A 245 1.29 -18.05 0.28
N VAL A 246 1.74 -17.54 -0.87
CA VAL A 246 2.87 -18.05 -1.62
C VAL A 246 3.78 -16.92 -2.07
N VAL A 247 5.10 -17.18 -2.04
CA VAL A 247 6.11 -16.24 -2.56
C VAL A 247 6.38 -16.56 -4.03
N ALA A 248 6.26 -15.54 -4.87
CA ALA A 248 6.51 -15.63 -6.29
C ALA A 248 7.81 -14.91 -6.69
N THR A 249 8.51 -15.48 -7.66
CA THR A 249 9.72 -14.92 -8.28
C THR A 249 9.45 -14.66 -9.75
N VAL A 250 9.60 -13.41 -10.18
CA VAL A 250 9.51 -13.00 -11.58
C VAL A 250 10.87 -13.09 -12.24
N SER A 251 10.92 -13.65 -13.45
CA SER A 251 12.12 -13.71 -14.29
C SER A 251 11.73 -13.48 -15.75
N GLY A 252 12.05 -12.30 -16.28
CA GLY A 252 11.58 -11.90 -17.60
C GLY A 252 10.06 -11.77 -17.65
N THR A 253 9.39 -12.63 -18.40
CA THR A 253 7.92 -12.73 -18.49
C THR A 253 7.36 -14.00 -17.83
N SER A 254 8.20 -14.74 -17.12
CA SER A 254 7.82 -15.95 -16.40
C SER A 254 7.71 -15.68 -14.90
N ILE A 255 6.88 -16.47 -14.23
CA ILE A 255 6.71 -16.46 -12.77
C ILE A 255 6.83 -17.88 -12.23
N SER A 256 7.45 -18.03 -11.08
CA SER A 256 7.57 -19.31 -10.38
C SER A 256 7.29 -19.11 -8.89
N PHE A 257 6.83 -20.15 -8.23
CA PHE A 257 6.34 -20.10 -6.86
C PHE A 257 7.18 -20.95 -5.92
N GLY A 258 7.29 -20.48 -4.68
CA GLY A 258 7.86 -21.25 -3.59
C GLY A 258 6.83 -22.15 -2.91
N SER A 259 7.11 -22.55 -1.68
CA SER A 259 6.18 -23.35 -0.90
C SER A 259 5.01 -22.50 -0.39
N ILE A 260 3.80 -23.02 -0.50
CA ILE A 260 2.60 -22.46 0.10
C ILE A 260 2.73 -22.53 1.63
N ALA A 261 2.34 -21.44 2.31
CA ALA A 261 2.31 -21.35 3.77
C ALA A 261 0.89 -20.95 4.24
N VAL A 262 0.40 -21.62 5.27
CA VAL A 262 -0.89 -21.30 5.90
C VAL A 262 -0.69 -20.17 6.91
N PHE A 263 -1.45 -19.08 6.78
CA PHE A 263 -1.46 -17.99 7.74
C PHE A 263 -2.67 -18.04 8.69
N ASN A 264 -3.77 -18.68 8.27
CA ASN A 264 -4.93 -18.99 9.11
C ASN A 264 -5.41 -20.41 8.83
N ASP A 265 -5.39 -21.28 9.84
CA ASP A 265 -5.83 -22.67 9.77
C ASP A 265 -7.35 -22.82 10.04
N ALA A 266 -8.13 -21.82 9.65
CA ALA A 266 -9.59 -21.77 9.78
C ALA A 266 -10.21 -21.08 8.56
N ILE A 267 -11.53 -21.06 8.48
CA ILE A 267 -12.27 -20.42 7.38
C ILE A 267 -11.91 -18.91 7.33
N THR A 268 -11.34 -18.52 6.21
CA THR A 268 -10.80 -17.17 5.94
C THR A 268 -11.61 -16.48 4.86
N ASN A 269 -12.02 -15.24 5.07
CA ASN A 269 -12.66 -14.41 4.05
C ASN A 269 -11.98 -13.04 3.97
N TYR A 270 -12.19 -12.32 2.87
CA TYR A 270 -11.71 -10.94 2.69
C TYR A 270 -10.23 -10.78 3.02
N VAL A 271 -9.37 -11.28 2.15
CA VAL A 271 -7.92 -11.23 2.33
C VAL A 271 -7.36 -9.94 1.72
N GLY A 272 -6.64 -9.16 2.51
CA GLY A 272 -5.88 -7.99 2.05
C GLY A 272 -4.41 -8.10 2.45
N ILE A 273 -3.51 -7.68 1.55
CA ILE A 273 -2.06 -7.69 1.81
C ILE A 273 -1.44 -6.37 1.36
N ASP A 274 -0.47 -5.88 2.13
CA ASP A 274 0.45 -4.84 1.66
C ASP A 274 1.84 -4.99 2.29
N TYR A 275 2.82 -4.34 1.66
CA TYR A 275 4.22 -4.38 2.09
C TYR A 275 4.61 -3.11 2.83
N ASP A 276 5.00 -3.24 4.10
CA ASP A 276 5.61 -2.15 4.86
C ASP A 276 7.11 -2.10 4.61
N SER A 277 7.53 -1.16 3.78
CA SER A 277 8.93 -0.95 3.45
C SER A 277 9.80 -0.54 4.65
N SER A 278 9.20 0.02 5.70
CA SER A 278 9.90 0.48 6.90
C SER A 278 10.36 -0.68 7.77
N SER A 279 9.51 -1.70 7.94
CA SER A 279 9.84 -2.92 8.68
C SER A 279 10.44 -4.02 7.80
N GLY A 280 10.28 -3.91 6.47
CA GLY A 280 10.62 -4.97 5.53
C GLY A 280 9.72 -6.20 5.65
N LYS A 281 8.44 -6.01 5.95
CA LYS A 281 7.47 -7.06 6.25
C LYS A 281 6.20 -6.92 5.42
N MET A 282 5.50 -8.06 5.25
CA MET A 282 4.13 -8.09 4.77
C MET A 282 3.16 -7.99 5.94
N LEU A 283 2.09 -7.23 5.79
CA LEU A 283 0.89 -7.39 6.62
C LEU A 283 -0.18 -8.08 5.79
N ILE A 284 -0.72 -9.18 6.30
CA ILE A 284 -1.92 -9.83 5.76
C ILE A 284 -3.02 -9.64 6.79
N ALA A 285 -4.12 -9.01 6.38
CA ALA A 285 -5.33 -8.85 7.19
C ALA A 285 -6.46 -9.69 6.58
N PHE A 286 -7.32 -10.22 7.41
CA PHE A 286 -8.38 -11.14 7.01
C PHE A 286 -9.53 -11.19 8.01
N LYS A 287 -10.67 -11.68 7.56
CA LYS A 287 -11.78 -12.07 8.42
C LYS A 287 -11.61 -13.54 8.81
N ASP A 288 -11.56 -13.81 10.11
CA ASP A 288 -11.49 -15.17 10.64
C ASP A 288 -12.90 -15.66 11.02
N LYS A 289 -13.51 -16.43 10.12
CA LYS A 289 -14.83 -17.04 10.39
C LYS A 289 -14.76 -18.17 11.44
N GLY A 290 -13.58 -18.76 11.62
CA GLY A 290 -13.34 -19.74 12.67
C GLY A 290 -13.35 -19.15 14.07
N ASP A 291 -13.14 -17.82 14.19
CA ASP A 291 -13.20 -17.07 15.46
C ASP A 291 -14.27 -15.97 15.42
N SER A 292 -15.50 -16.35 15.11
CA SER A 292 -16.68 -15.45 15.17
C SER A 292 -16.62 -14.25 14.24
N ASP A 293 -16.04 -14.42 13.04
CA ASP A 293 -15.93 -13.39 12.01
C ASP A 293 -15.06 -12.18 12.40
N LYS A 294 -14.18 -12.32 13.38
CA LYS A 294 -13.27 -11.27 13.84
C LYS A 294 -12.29 -10.81 12.75
N GLY A 295 -11.89 -9.57 12.89
CA GLY A 295 -10.81 -9.01 12.08
C GLY A 295 -9.43 -9.34 12.65
N LYS A 296 -8.62 -10.11 11.92
CA LYS A 296 -7.27 -10.52 12.32
C LYS A 296 -6.22 -10.14 11.29
N ALA A 297 -4.98 -10.04 11.74
CA ALA A 297 -3.84 -9.79 10.87
C ALA A 297 -2.61 -10.58 11.34
N VAL A 298 -1.74 -10.91 10.39
CA VAL A 298 -0.45 -11.56 10.63
C VAL A 298 0.67 -10.83 9.91
N VAL A 299 1.86 -10.86 10.51
CA VAL A 299 3.09 -10.31 9.90
C VAL A 299 3.85 -11.41 9.20
N GLY A 300 4.05 -11.25 7.88
CA GLY A 300 4.81 -12.16 7.04
C GLY A 300 6.28 -11.74 6.90
N THR A 301 7.18 -12.69 7.05
CA THR A 301 8.62 -12.52 6.81
C THR A 301 9.07 -13.42 5.66
N ILE A 302 9.60 -12.80 4.59
CA ILE A 302 10.10 -13.53 3.43
C ILE A 302 11.55 -13.97 3.68
N SER A 303 11.83 -15.22 3.30
CA SER A 303 13.19 -15.78 3.27
C SER A 303 13.34 -16.59 1.97
N SER A 304 14.09 -16.08 1.03
CA SER A 304 14.24 -16.66 -0.32
C SER A 304 12.90 -16.81 -1.04
N THR A 305 12.35 -18.01 -1.14
CA THR A 305 11.08 -18.32 -1.81
C THR A 305 10.01 -18.83 -0.83
N SER A 306 10.21 -18.61 0.46
CA SER A 306 9.25 -18.99 1.49
C SER A 306 8.84 -17.79 2.33
N ILE A 307 7.65 -17.86 2.93
CA ILE A 307 7.14 -16.88 3.90
C ILE A 307 6.82 -17.60 5.20
N SER A 308 7.12 -16.96 6.31
CA SER A 308 6.74 -17.41 7.65
C SER A 308 5.96 -16.31 8.37
N PHE A 309 5.05 -16.69 9.24
CA PHE A 309 4.15 -15.78 9.92
C PHE A 309 4.44 -15.70 11.41
N GLY A 310 4.24 -14.51 11.97
CA GLY A 310 4.18 -14.32 13.42
C GLY A 310 2.82 -14.71 13.99
N SER A 311 2.58 -14.36 15.26
CA SER A 311 1.30 -14.59 15.89
C SER A 311 0.23 -13.68 15.29
N GLU A 312 -1.01 -14.17 15.21
CA GLU A 312 -2.17 -13.37 14.85
C GLU A 312 -2.37 -12.24 15.86
N ALA A 313 -2.79 -11.09 15.34
CA ALA A 313 -3.24 -9.95 16.12
C ALA A 313 -4.65 -9.57 15.69
N GLU A 314 -5.51 -9.30 16.66
CA GLU A 314 -6.88 -8.85 16.43
C GLU A 314 -6.88 -7.34 16.18
N PHE A 315 -7.43 -6.87 15.03
CA PHE A 315 -7.68 -5.45 14.79
C PHE A 315 -9.14 -5.08 15.05
N GLU A 316 -10.05 -6.06 15.02
CA GLU A 316 -11.47 -5.89 15.36
C GLU A 316 -11.99 -7.14 16.07
N ALA A 317 -12.61 -6.93 17.23
CA ALA A 317 -13.18 -8.00 18.06
C ALA A 317 -14.58 -8.44 17.59
N GLY A 318 -15.22 -7.59 16.80
CA GLY A 318 -16.52 -7.83 16.19
C GLY A 318 -16.41 -8.38 14.77
N GLN A 319 -17.56 -8.58 14.16
CA GLN A 319 -17.65 -9.07 12.78
C GLN A 319 -17.16 -8.03 11.79
N THR A 320 -16.20 -8.40 10.95
CA THR A 320 -15.64 -7.57 9.89
C THR A 320 -15.99 -8.08 8.50
N ASP A 321 -16.12 -7.15 7.55
CA ASP A 321 -16.30 -7.46 6.13
C ASP A 321 -15.55 -6.43 5.25
N HIS A 322 -15.41 -6.71 3.96
CA HIS A 322 -14.92 -5.75 2.96
C HIS A 322 -13.66 -5.00 3.40
N LEU A 323 -12.58 -5.72 3.69
CA LEU A 323 -11.34 -5.10 4.16
C LEU A 323 -10.34 -4.82 3.04
N SER A 324 -9.50 -3.83 3.26
CA SER A 324 -8.35 -3.50 2.44
C SER A 324 -7.18 -3.04 3.30
N VAL A 325 -5.95 -3.30 2.85
CA VAL A 325 -4.71 -2.96 3.56
C VAL A 325 -3.93 -1.94 2.76
N ALA A 326 -3.39 -0.93 3.44
CA ALA A 326 -2.45 0.02 2.86
C ALA A 326 -1.30 0.33 3.82
N ALA A 327 -0.06 0.23 3.35
CA ALA A 327 1.11 0.63 4.13
C ALA A 327 1.22 2.15 4.17
N PHE A 328 1.39 2.72 5.34
CA PHE A 328 1.57 4.15 5.57
C PHE A 328 3.04 4.46 5.88
N SER A 329 3.83 4.68 4.84
CA SER A 329 5.28 4.80 4.92
C SER A 329 5.77 6.00 5.73
N ALA A 330 4.99 7.09 5.79
CA ALA A 330 5.36 8.32 6.52
C ALA A 330 5.55 8.09 8.04
N ALA A 331 4.94 7.05 8.60
CA ALA A 331 5.01 6.74 10.04
C ALA A 331 5.41 5.30 10.35
N SER A 332 5.83 4.51 9.37
CA SER A 332 6.10 3.08 9.56
C SER A 332 4.90 2.36 10.17
N GLN A 333 3.74 2.64 9.65
CA GLN A 333 2.46 2.07 10.07
C GLN A 333 1.78 1.37 8.90
N VAL A 334 0.80 0.56 9.21
CA VAL A 334 -0.09 -0.09 8.25
C VAL A 334 -1.54 0.23 8.63
N ALA A 335 -2.37 0.46 7.63
CA ALA A 335 -3.80 0.71 7.82
C ALA A 335 -4.58 -0.53 7.40
N VAL A 336 -5.53 -0.97 8.21
CA VAL A 336 -6.58 -1.89 7.82
C VAL A 336 -7.88 -1.10 7.79
N PHE A 337 -8.44 -0.90 6.59
CA PHE A 337 -9.75 -0.30 6.39
C PHE A 337 -10.77 -1.40 6.18
N TYR A 338 -11.89 -1.35 6.88
CA TYR A 338 -12.87 -2.44 6.90
C TYR A 338 -14.28 -1.93 7.24
N ARG A 339 -15.28 -2.76 6.95
CA ARG A 339 -16.64 -2.58 7.45
C ARG A 339 -16.79 -3.31 8.78
N ASP A 340 -17.21 -2.58 9.83
CA ASP A 340 -17.60 -3.14 11.11
C ASP A 340 -19.08 -3.48 11.10
N SER A 341 -19.41 -4.78 11.00
CA SER A 341 -20.77 -5.25 10.87
C SER A 341 -21.54 -5.18 12.20
N ASP A 342 -20.85 -5.13 13.34
CA ASP A 342 -21.46 -5.01 14.65
C ASP A 342 -21.72 -3.54 15.04
N ASP A 343 -21.06 -2.57 14.37
CA ASP A 343 -21.32 -1.13 14.54
C ASP A 343 -22.04 -0.53 13.32
N SER A 344 -23.23 -1.02 13.04
CA SER A 344 -24.10 -0.49 11.98
C SER A 344 -23.46 -0.52 10.58
N ASN A 345 -22.52 -1.44 10.31
CA ASN A 345 -21.78 -1.58 9.07
C ASN A 345 -20.97 -0.33 8.67
N LYS A 346 -20.50 0.44 9.62
CA LYS A 346 -19.65 1.61 9.36
C LYS A 346 -18.31 1.22 8.75
N GLY A 347 -17.76 2.15 7.99
CA GLY A 347 -16.34 2.09 7.57
C GLY A 347 -15.42 2.54 8.69
N LYS A 348 -14.49 1.68 9.09
CA LYS A 348 -13.48 1.96 10.12
C LYS A 348 -12.08 1.71 9.62
N VAL A 349 -11.12 2.41 10.18
CA VAL A 349 -9.69 2.13 10.01
C VAL A 349 -9.04 1.82 11.35
N ASN A 350 -8.18 0.82 11.39
CA ASN A 350 -7.30 0.59 12.53
C ASN A 350 -5.84 0.64 12.06
N MET A 351 -5.06 1.53 12.70
CA MET A 351 -3.64 1.73 12.37
C MET A 351 -2.78 0.77 13.19
N GLY A 352 -1.98 -0.04 12.49
CA GLY A 352 -1.07 -1.01 13.08
C GLY A 352 0.38 -0.55 13.00
N THR A 353 1.18 -0.91 14.00
CA THR A 353 2.65 -0.75 14.01
C THR A 353 3.30 -2.13 14.05
N ILE A 354 4.15 -2.41 13.06
CA ILE A 354 4.88 -3.68 12.97
C ILE A 354 6.17 -3.59 13.78
N SER A 355 6.40 -4.60 14.64
CA SER A 355 7.63 -4.76 15.41
C SER A 355 8.10 -6.22 15.38
N GLY A 356 9.20 -6.49 14.69
CA GLY A 356 9.68 -7.85 14.47
C GLY A 356 8.69 -8.67 13.63
N THR A 357 8.08 -9.66 14.24
CA THR A 357 7.06 -10.53 13.59
C THR A 357 5.65 -10.32 14.16
N SER A 358 5.44 -9.23 14.89
CA SER A 358 4.14 -8.91 15.52
C SER A 358 3.63 -7.55 15.01
N VAL A 359 2.33 -7.36 15.01
CA VAL A 359 1.67 -6.07 14.79
C VAL A 359 0.83 -5.72 16.02
N SER A 360 0.83 -4.44 16.39
CA SER A 360 -0.03 -3.89 17.43
C SER A 360 -0.92 -2.80 16.84
N PHE A 361 -2.20 -2.83 17.16
CA PHE A 361 -3.20 -1.88 16.67
C PHE A 361 -3.52 -0.79 17.68
N ALA A 362 -3.70 0.44 17.22
CA ALA A 362 -3.89 1.62 18.06
C ALA A 362 -5.35 1.76 18.57
N GLY A 363 -6.28 1.11 17.91
CA GLY A 363 -7.73 1.26 18.13
C GLY A 363 -8.42 1.80 16.87
N ALA A 364 -9.62 1.33 16.63
CA ALA A 364 -10.41 1.68 15.45
C ALA A 364 -10.90 3.13 15.48
N VAL A 365 -10.92 3.75 14.29
CA VAL A 365 -11.44 5.10 14.06
C VAL A 365 -12.55 5.01 13.04
N ASP A 366 -13.71 5.60 13.36
CA ASP A 366 -14.82 5.72 12.40
C ASP A 366 -14.41 6.65 11.25
N ILE A 367 -14.49 6.14 10.03
CA ILE A 367 -14.28 6.91 8.79
C ILE A 367 -15.62 7.40 8.26
N THR A 368 -16.66 6.56 8.36
CA THR A 368 -18.00 6.90 7.87
C THR A 368 -19.01 6.84 9.00
N ALA A 369 -20.08 7.61 8.85
CA ALA A 369 -21.21 7.56 9.77
C ALA A 369 -22.25 6.48 9.41
N GLY A 370 -22.24 5.99 8.18
CA GLY A 370 -23.22 5.07 7.63
C GLY A 370 -22.63 3.75 7.16
N THR A 371 -23.51 2.91 6.65
CA THR A 371 -23.17 1.59 6.08
C THR A 371 -22.36 1.72 4.80
N ILE A 372 -21.28 0.95 4.71
CA ILE A 372 -20.44 0.86 3.50
C ILE A 372 -20.28 -0.58 3.02
N SER A 373 -19.85 -0.72 1.78
CA SER A 373 -19.37 -1.99 1.21
C SER A 373 -18.33 -1.73 0.10
N LEU A 374 -17.71 -2.80 -0.41
CA LEU A 374 -16.75 -2.73 -1.53
C LEU A 374 -15.62 -1.71 -1.31
N SER A 375 -14.90 -1.87 -0.22
CA SER A 375 -13.89 -0.91 0.22
C SER A 375 -12.50 -1.17 -0.35
N THR A 376 -11.76 -0.10 -0.64
CA THR A 376 -10.35 -0.11 -1.02
C THR A 376 -9.60 0.99 -0.28
N ALA A 377 -8.31 0.78 -0.06
CA ALA A 377 -7.41 1.71 0.63
C ALA A 377 -6.13 1.91 -0.18
N VAL A 378 -5.67 3.15 -0.26
CA VAL A 378 -4.40 3.50 -0.90
C VAL A 378 -3.69 4.62 -0.12
N ASN A 379 -2.36 4.58 -0.13
CA ASN A 379 -1.52 5.62 0.48
C ASN A 379 -1.10 6.64 -0.58
N ASP A 380 -1.54 7.89 -0.43
CA ASP A 380 -0.98 9.03 -1.15
C ASP A 380 0.34 9.44 -0.47
N THR A 381 1.45 8.98 -1.02
CA THR A 381 2.77 9.26 -0.47
C THR A 381 3.23 10.71 -0.66
N ASN A 382 2.59 11.48 -1.54
CA ASN A 382 2.86 12.89 -1.73
C ASN A 382 2.20 13.74 -0.65
N ALA A 383 0.92 13.47 -0.35
CA ALA A 383 0.19 14.15 0.73
C ALA A 383 0.51 13.57 2.11
N ASN A 384 1.08 12.37 2.20
CA ASN A 384 1.22 11.56 3.41
C ASN A 384 -0.15 11.33 4.07
N GLN A 385 -1.10 10.88 3.29
CA GLN A 385 -2.48 10.62 3.70
C GLN A 385 -2.99 9.33 3.08
N LEU A 386 -3.94 8.69 3.74
CA LEU A 386 -4.64 7.53 3.22
C LEU A 386 -5.92 7.98 2.53
N VAL A 387 -6.25 7.34 1.42
CA VAL A 387 -7.53 7.52 0.73
C VAL A 387 -8.27 6.21 0.79
N PHE A 388 -9.50 6.26 1.26
CA PHE A 388 -10.44 5.15 1.29
C PHE A 388 -11.55 5.42 0.28
N ALA A 389 -11.79 4.46 -0.61
CA ALA A 389 -12.92 4.54 -1.53
C ALA A 389 -13.84 3.35 -1.30
N TYR A 390 -15.15 3.57 -1.37
CA TYR A 390 -16.16 2.59 -1.00
C TYR A 390 -17.49 2.89 -1.69
N LYS A 391 -18.36 1.91 -1.70
CA LYS A 391 -19.76 2.11 -1.98
C LYS A 391 -20.46 2.56 -0.69
N ASP A 392 -21.06 3.73 -0.71
CA ASP A 392 -21.82 4.29 0.41
C ASP A 392 -23.27 3.79 0.34
N ASP A 393 -23.53 2.69 1.03
CA ASP A 393 -24.84 2.06 1.06
C ASP A 393 -25.89 2.94 1.78
N ALA A 394 -25.45 3.85 2.65
CA ALA A 394 -26.31 4.81 3.34
C ALA A 394 -26.69 6.00 2.43
N ASN A 395 -25.88 6.28 1.38
CA ASN A 395 -26.11 7.35 0.42
C ASN A 395 -26.42 6.79 -0.98
N SER A 396 -27.51 6.06 -1.11
CA SER A 396 -28.00 5.53 -2.39
C SER A 396 -27.00 4.64 -3.16
N ASN A 397 -26.08 4.02 -2.48
CA ASN A 397 -24.99 3.19 -3.03
C ASN A 397 -24.01 3.96 -3.94
N TYR A 398 -23.85 5.25 -3.71
CA TYR A 398 -22.94 6.11 -4.46
C TYR A 398 -21.48 5.72 -4.24
N GLY A 399 -20.65 5.98 -5.25
CA GLY A 399 -19.22 5.88 -5.12
C GLY A 399 -18.68 7.07 -4.32
N THR A 400 -18.11 6.79 -3.15
CA THR A 400 -17.66 7.81 -2.19
C THR A 400 -16.22 7.55 -1.77
N ALA A 401 -15.46 8.59 -1.50
CA ALA A 401 -14.12 8.47 -0.94
C ALA A 401 -13.94 9.45 0.23
N ASN A 402 -13.01 9.08 1.12
CA ASN A 402 -12.62 9.88 2.29
C ASN A 402 -11.10 9.91 2.39
N VAL A 403 -10.56 11.04 2.86
CA VAL A 403 -9.13 11.21 3.13
C VAL A 403 -8.88 11.11 4.62
N PHE A 404 -7.95 10.29 5.01
CA PHE A 404 -7.57 10.11 6.40
C PHE A 404 -6.10 10.43 6.62
N GLN A 405 -5.82 11.34 7.54
CA GLN A 405 -4.49 11.58 8.05
C GLN A 405 -4.33 10.86 9.39
N PRO A 406 -3.49 9.83 9.47
CA PRO A 406 -3.15 9.23 10.77
C PRO A 406 -2.41 10.22 11.67
N ALA A 407 -2.44 9.98 12.99
CA ALA A 407 -1.56 10.68 13.91
C ALA A 407 -0.14 10.14 13.77
N TYR A 408 0.84 11.00 13.48
CA TYR A 408 2.24 10.61 13.41
C TYR A 408 3.19 11.80 13.67
N ILE A 409 4.42 11.47 14.02
CA ILE A 409 5.48 12.46 14.18
C ILE A 409 6.35 12.42 12.91
N SER A 410 6.31 13.50 12.14
CA SER A 410 7.26 13.70 11.05
C SER A 410 8.49 14.43 11.57
N THR A 411 9.68 13.99 11.17
CA THR A 411 10.91 14.72 11.37
C THR A 411 11.28 15.42 10.07
N ASN A 412 11.59 16.72 10.15
CA ASN A 412 11.99 17.50 8.97
C ASN A 412 13.45 17.17 8.59
N LEU A 413 13.71 15.89 8.33
CA LEU A 413 14.99 15.38 7.88
C LEU A 413 14.90 15.18 6.37
N THR A 414 15.44 16.13 5.62
CA THR A 414 15.75 15.91 4.20
C THR A 414 17.10 15.23 4.09
N SER A 415 17.35 14.52 3.01
CA SER A 415 18.67 13.93 2.70
C SER A 415 19.81 14.97 2.70
N GLU A 416 19.47 16.24 2.55
CA GLU A 416 20.40 17.37 2.47
C GLU A 416 20.86 17.91 3.84
N ASN A 417 20.05 17.70 4.91
CA ASN A 417 20.33 18.30 6.21
C ASN A 417 20.56 17.31 7.36
N TYR A 418 20.33 16.02 7.13
CA TYR A 418 20.60 15.00 8.14
C TYR A 418 22.07 14.63 8.19
N ILE A 419 22.68 14.70 9.38
CA ILE A 419 24.09 14.34 9.57
C ILE A 419 24.32 13.27 10.64
N GLY A 420 23.36 12.88 11.43
CA GLY A 420 23.55 11.85 12.43
C GLY A 420 22.72 12.00 13.70
N MET A 421 23.18 11.33 14.74
CA MET A 421 22.58 11.33 16.07
C MET A 421 23.52 12.02 17.07
N SER A 422 22.94 12.75 18.00
CA SER A 422 23.73 13.39 19.07
C SER A 422 24.36 12.31 19.98
N GLY A 423 25.68 12.38 20.17
CA GLY A 423 26.44 11.43 21.01
C GLY A 423 26.43 11.79 22.51
N GLY A 424 25.69 12.79 22.94
CA GLY A 424 25.58 13.24 24.32
C GLY A 424 24.63 14.41 24.46
N ALA A 425 24.20 14.72 25.68
CA ALA A 425 23.38 15.91 25.97
C ALA A 425 24.27 17.16 26.05
N VAL A 426 23.83 18.24 25.37
CA VAL A 426 24.47 19.56 25.44
C VAL A 426 23.44 20.57 25.91
N SER A 427 23.76 21.28 26.97
CA SER A 427 22.93 22.42 27.46
C SER A 427 23.35 23.70 26.77
N TYR A 428 22.42 24.38 26.15
CA TYR A 428 22.61 25.74 25.60
C TYR A 428 22.28 26.80 26.64
N THR A 429 23.24 27.62 27.01
CA THR A 429 23.07 28.71 28.00
C THR A 429 23.53 30.02 27.40
N GLY A 430 22.71 30.71 26.66
CA GLY A 430 22.96 32.04 26.16
C GLY A 430 23.25 32.17 24.67
N SER A 431 23.65 33.33 24.20
CA SER A 431 23.82 33.71 22.80
C SER A 431 25.16 33.29 22.16
N ALA A 432 26.04 32.62 22.89
CA ALA A 432 27.28 32.07 22.34
C ALA A 432 27.13 30.57 22.14
N ALA A 433 27.48 30.08 20.95
CA ALA A 433 27.54 28.65 20.68
C ALA A 433 28.53 28.01 21.67
N SER A 434 28.05 27.13 22.54
CA SER A 434 28.94 26.34 23.39
C SER A 434 29.62 25.27 22.49
N THR A 435 30.90 25.02 22.76
CA THR A 435 31.58 23.89 22.12
C THR A 435 30.87 22.60 22.55
N GLY A 436 30.08 22.07 21.66
CA GLY A 436 29.26 20.85 21.90
C GLY A 436 30.09 19.59 21.93
N SER A 437 29.48 18.54 22.45
CA SER A 437 29.99 17.19 22.38
C SER A 437 30.01 16.67 20.95
N ALA A 438 30.84 15.69 20.69
CA ALA A 438 30.90 15.06 19.39
C ALA A 438 29.54 14.46 18.99
N VAL A 439 29.13 14.73 17.76
CA VAL A 439 28.03 14.02 17.09
C VAL A 439 28.60 12.71 16.58
N VAL A 440 28.06 11.58 17.05
CA VAL A 440 28.49 10.27 16.60
C VAL A 440 27.74 9.92 15.33
N TYR A 441 28.47 9.85 14.25
CA TYR A 441 27.99 9.30 12.99
C TYR A 441 28.36 7.82 12.96
N ASN A 442 27.43 6.93 13.20
CA ASN A 442 27.59 5.49 13.25
C ASN A 442 28.39 4.97 14.44
N SER A 443 27.73 4.58 15.51
CA SER A 443 28.33 3.87 16.65
C SER A 443 28.35 2.34 16.39
N GLY A 444 29.14 1.88 15.44
CA GLY A 444 29.37 0.44 15.20
C GLY A 444 28.09 -0.41 15.07
N ALA A 445 27.96 -1.22 14.05
CA ALA A 445 26.88 -2.16 13.78
C ALA A 445 25.51 -1.58 13.34
N SER A 446 25.20 -0.31 13.41
CA SER A 446 24.04 0.24 12.73
C SER A 446 24.38 0.52 11.28
N LYS A 447 23.70 -0.17 10.39
CA LYS A 447 23.76 0.07 8.95
C LYS A 447 23.04 1.38 8.62
N PHE A 448 23.66 2.52 8.85
CA PHE A 448 23.27 3.75 8.20
C PHE A 448 23.83 3.70 6.77
N GLN A 449 23.01 3.31 5.82
CA GLN A 449 23.29 3.54 4.41
C GLN A 449 22.75 4.92 4.06
N GLY A 450 23.67 5.82 3.76
CA GLY A 450 23.42 6.98 2.96
C GLY A 450 23.22 8.30 3.68
N ALA A 451 24.30 8.91 4.20
CA ALA A 451 24.48 10.33 3.96
C ALA A 451 25.19 10.44 2.61
N ALA A 452 24.47 10.69 1.53
CA ALA A 452 25.08 11.09 0.29
C ALA A 452 25.55 12.54 0.47
N PHE A 453 26.85 12.74 0.49
CA PHE A 453 27.41 14.07 0.32
C PHE A 453 27.31 14.37 -1.17
N ASP A 454 26.47 15.30 -1.59
CA ASP A 454 26.52 15.82 -2.95
C ASP A 454 27.80 16.67 -3.09
N SER A 455 28.81 16.08 -3.74
CA SER A 455 30.07 16.77 -4.06
C SER A 455 29.93 17.82 -5.17
N ASN A 456 28.72 18.06 -5.70
CA ASN A 456 28.47 18.95 -6.84
C ASN A 456 27.83 20.29 -6.44
N SER A 457 27.50 20.51 -5.19
CA SER A 457 27.13 21.84 -4.71
C SER A 457 28.36 22.56 -4.16
N ASN A 458 29.06 23.29 -5.04
CA ASN A 458 29.99 24.34 -4.67
C ASN A 458 29.23 25.54 -4.10
#